data_c5c27f2bb19a728fb55cf8565d9cd8a6
#
_entry.id   c5c27f2bb19a728fb55cf8565d9cd8a6
#
_cell.length_a   1.000
_cell.length_b   1.000
_cell.length_c   1.000
_cell.angle_alpha   90.00
_cell.angle_beta   90.00
_cell.angle_gamma   90.00
#
_symmetry.space_group_name_H-M   'P 1'
#
loop_
_entity.id
_entity.type
_entity.pdbx_description
1 polymer ?
#
loop_
_entity_poly.entity_id
_entity_poly.type
_entity_poly.pdbx_seq_one_letter_code
_entity_poly.pdbx_strand_id
1 'polypeptide(L)'
;NSFAENTTKPVSTLYVSKIDTSDFVSKINDLKTKIDKSFTISANPYFVIASNLTPQETQEITDNTIAKSIDCFYNDYFEKSPDEITVIFLFKDDETYRYWAKKLYNDDDLSRFGYYKPSQHVMLMNISTGTGTLVHELTHAFARFDFPEIPAWFNEGLGSLYERCSLNNKNIKGYVNWRLPRLQEAISKKEYKSIEKLIALDDDTFYGADSDLNYAHARYLCMFMQEHNVLKTFYKSYRDGYNKNSDAKTYLETIFAKSIGEIDSDFLSWVKTLRYEG
;
A
#
# COMPACT_ATOMS: atom_id res chain seq x y z
N ASN A 1 -14.41 -36.35 -12.89
CA ASN A 1 -14.17 -35.51 -11.73
C ASN A 1 -13.64 -34.18 -12.23
N SER A 2 -14.57 -33.29 -12.53
CA SER A 2 -14.35 -32.00 -13.15
C SER A 2 -13.91 -30.98 -12.10
N PHE A 3 -12.68 -30.49 -12.23
CA PHE A 3 -12.33 -29.20 -11.64
C PHE A 3 -13.16 -28.15 -12.38
N ALA A 4 -14.04 -27.47 -11.69
CA ALA A 4 -14.76 -26.33 -12.24
C ALA A 4 -13.72 -25.25 -12.55
N GLU A 5 -13.52 -24.98 -13.83
CA GLU A 5 -12.82 -23.78 -14.31
C GLU A 5 -13.69 -22.55 -13.97
N ASN A 6 -13.42 -21.97 -12.80
CA ASN A 6 -13.88 -20.60 -12.54
C ASN A 6 -12.95 -19.65 -13.30
N THR A 7 -13.26 -19.46 -14.58
CA THR A 7 -12.67 -18.39 -15.40
C THR A 7 -13.19 -17.05 -14.90
N THR A 8 -12.46 -16.43 -13.96
CA THR A 8 -12.59 -15.00 -13.67
C THR A 8 -12.34 -14.23 -14.97
N LYS A 9 -13.21 -13.27 -15.30
CA LYS A 9 -13.02 -12.36 -16.45
C LYS A 9 -11.63 -11.73 -16.38
N PRO A 10 -10.90 -11.63 -17.50
CA PRO A 10 -9.52 -11.15 -17.47
C PRO A 10 -9.45 -9.72 -16.94
N VAL A 11 -8.60 -9.52 -15.92
CA VAL A 11 -7.97 -8.24 -15.60
C VAL A 11 -7.45 -7.67 -16.93
N SER A 12 -7.70 -6.38 -17.16
CA SER A 12 -7.40 -5.68 -18.42
C SER A 12 -6.12 -6.20 -19.11
N THR A 13 -6.22 -6.51 -20.38
CA THR A 13 -5.19 -7.11 -21.27
C THR A 13 -3.91 -6.27 -21.43
N LEU A 14 -3.70 -5.24 -20.63
CA LEU A 14 -2.59 -4.30 -20.77
C LEU A 14 -1.32 -4.71 -20.00
N TYR A 15 -1.43 -5.60 -19.01
CA TYR A 15 -0.30 -5.97 -18.17
C TYR A 15 -0.21 -7.49 -18.03
N VAL A 16 0.64 -8.10 -18.84
CA VAL A 16 0.90 -9.55 -18.79
C VAL A 16 1.94 -9.80 -17.70
N SER A 17 1.55 -10.56 -16.68
CA SER A 17 2.51 -11.09 -15.69
C SER A 17 3.60 -11.90 -16.42
N LYS A 18 4.86 -11.70 -16.04
CA LYS A 18 6.00 -12.50 -16.51
C LYS A 18 6.15 -13.81 -15.73
N ILE A 19 5.30 -14.02 -14.72
CA ILE A 19 5.38 -15.18 -13.82
C ILE A 19 4.83 -16.41 -14.56
N ASP A 20 5.60 -17.51 -14.55
CA ASP A 20 5.18 -18.76 -15.18
C ASP A 20 4.05 -19.45 -14.38
N THR A 21 3.14 -20.10 -15.10
CA THR A 21 2.06 -20.87 -14.47
C THR A 21 2.59 -22.00 -13.58
N SER A 22 3.74 -22.59 -13.91
CA SER A 22 4.41 -23.62 -13.11
C SER A 22 4.82 -23.11 -11.73
N ASP A 23 5.19 -21.83 -11.60
CA ASP A 23 5.56 -21.21 -10.34
C ASP A 23 4.36 -21.09 -9.40
N PHE A 24 3.18 -20.76 -9.93
CA PHE A 24 1.94 -20.77 -9.16
C PHE A 24 1.60 -22.17 -8.66
N VAL A 25 1.70 -23.20 -9.50
CA VAL A 25 1.45 -24.58 -9.11
C VAL A 25 2.41 -25.02 -8.00
N SER A 26 3.69 -24.70 -8.12
CA SER A 26 4.71 -25.00 -7.11
C SER A 26 4.40 -24.30 -5.80
N LYS A 27 4.09 -22.99 -5.84
CA LYS A 27 3.76 -22.20 -4.65
C LYS A 27 2.50 -22.70 -3.94
N ILE A 28 1.45 -23.06 -4.68
CA ILE A 28 0.21 -23.62 -4.13
C ILE A 28 0.48 -24.96 -3.46
N ASN A 29 1.28 -25.84 -4.07
CA ASN A 29 1.60 -27.14 -3.49
C ASN A 29 2.43 -26.99 -2.21
N ASP A 30 3.40 -26.07 -2.18
CA ASP A 30 4.17 -25.74 -0.97
C ASP A 30 3.25 -25.28 0.16
N LEU A 31 2.34 -24.33 -0.13
CA LEU A 31 1.38 -23.82 0.85
C LEU A 31 0.49 -24.93 1.43
N LYS A 32 -0.01 -25.86 0.61
CA LYS A 32 -0.83 -26.99 1.05
C LYS A 32 -0.13 -27.89 2.07
N THR A 33 1.20 -27.88 2.12
CA THR A 33 1.96 -28.65 3.13
C THR A 33 2.10 -27.91 4.45
N LYS A 34 1.94 -26.58 4.44
CA LYS A 34 2.20 -25.68 5.58
C LYS A 34 0.95 -25.25 6.33
N ILE A 35 -0.18 -25.18 5.63
CA ILE A 35 -1.47 -24.75 6.20
C ILE A 35 -2.44 -25.93 6.29
N ASP A 36 -3.47 -25.80 7.10
CA ASP A 36 -4.48 -26.83 7.28
C ASP A 36 -5.71 -26.64 6.37
N LYS A 37 -6.70 -27.53 6.53
CA LYS A 37 -7.91 -27.58 5.70
C LYS A 37 -8.89 -26.42 5.93
N SER A 38 -8.63 -25.55 6.89
CA SER A 38 -9.46 -24.34 7.11
C SER A 38 -9.21 -23.27 6.05
N PHE A 39 -8.12 -23.40 5.27
CA PHE A 39 -7.80 -22.47 4.20
C PHE A 39 -8.31 -22.92 2.84
N THR A 40 -8.83 -21.97 2.08
CA THR A 40 -8.95 -22.05 0.63
C THR A 40 -7.75 -21.37 -0.02
N ILE A 41 -7.30 -21.89 -1.17
CA ILE A 41 -6.18 -21.31 -1.94
C ILE A 41 -6.68 -20.99 -3.34
N SER A 42 -6.45 -19.77 -3.78
CA SER A 42 -6.71 -19.31 -5.14
C SER A 42 -5.51 -18.54 -5.70
N ALA A 43 -5.48 -18.30 -7.00
CA ALA A 43 -4.43 -17.53 -7.64
C ALA A 43 -5.03 -16.47 -8.57
N ASN A 44 -4.34 -15.36 -8.69
CA ASN A 44 -4.55 -14.33 -9.71
C ASN A 44 -3.20 -14.04 -10.40
N PRO A 45 -3.11 -13.15 -11.40
CA PRO A 45 -1.88 -12.95 -12.17
C PRO A 45 -0.62 -12.59 -11.38
N TYR A 46 -0.72 -12.13 -10.12
CA TYR A 46 0.43 -11.68 -9.31
C TYR A 46 0.51 -12.33 -7.93
N PHE A 47 -0.60 -12.95 -7.49
CA PHE A 47 -0.74 -13.40 -6.10
C PHE A 47 -1.24 -14.83 -6.01
N VAL A 48 -0.78 -15.53 -4.98
CA VAL A 48 -1.47 -16.69 -4.42
C VAL A 48 -2.16 -16.25 -3.14
N ILE A 49 -3.47 -16.44 -3.06
CA ILE A 49 -4.30 -16.03 -1.92
C ILE A 49 -4.63 -17.28 -1.10
N ALA A 50 -4.23 -17.30 0.16
CA ALA A 50 -4.59 -18.32 1.14
C ALA A 50 -5.52 -17.69 2.18
N SER A 51 -6.75 -18.16 2.29
CA SER A 51 -7.79 -17.52 3.10
C SER A 51 -8.51 -18.50 3.99
N ASN A 52 -8.73 -18.17 5.27
CA ASN A 52 -9.61 -18.88 6.18
C ASN A 52 -10.96 -18.19 6.42
N LEU A 53 -11.30 -17.20 5.58
CA LEU A 53 -12.64 -16.66 5.47
C LEU A 53 -13.56 -17.62 4.72
N THR A 54 -14.85 -17.32 4.67
CA THR A 54 -15.77 -18.03 3.77
C THR A 54 -15.37 -17.85 2.30
N PRO A 55 -15.71 -18.78 1.41
CA PRO A 55 -15.43 -18.63 -0.02
C PRO A 55 -16.01 -17.34 -0.62
N GLN A 56 -17.21 -16.93 -0.18
CA GLN A 56 -17.85 -15.71 -0.64
C GLN A 56 -17.08 -14.47 -0.21
N GLU A 57 -16.72 -14.33 1.07
CA GLU A 57 -15.92 -13.21 1.58
C GLU A 57 -14.56 -13.14 0.90
N THR A 58 -13.90 -14.29 0.70
CA THR A 58 -12.62 -14.36 -0.02
C THR A 58 -12.76 -13.82 -1.44
N GLN A 59 -13.82 -14.24 -2.15
CA GLN A 59 -14.08 -13.77 -3.53
C GLN A 59 -14.39 -12.27 -3.55
N GLU A 60 -15.21 -11.76 -2.63
CA GLU A 60 -15.53 -10.34 -2.52
C GLU A 60 -14.28 -9.47 -2.29
N ILE A 61 -13.36 -9.91 -1.42
CA ILE A 61 -12.09 -9.19 -1.17
C ILE A 61 -11.19 -9.28 -2.41
N THR A 62 -11.11 -10.45 -3.03
CA THR A 62 -10.31 -10.65 -4.24
C THR A 62 -10.77 -9.73 -5.36
N ASP A 63 -12.08 -9.66 -5.62
CA ASP A 63 -12.63 -8.90 -6.74
C ASP A 63 -12.72 -7.40 -6.44
N ASN A 64 -13.19 -7.04 -5.24
CA ASN A 64 -13.51 -5.66 -4.92
C ASN A 64 -12.37 -4.87 -4.26
N THR A 65 -11.36 -5.56 -3.72
CA THR A 65 -10.20 -4.90 -3.14
C THR A 65 -8.94 -5.20 -3.96
N ILE A 66 -8.53 -6.46 -4.07
CA ILE A 66 -7.25 -6.80 -4.69
C ILE A 66 -7.25 -6.46 -6.19
N ALA A 67 -8.20 -7.01 -6.96
CA ALA A 67 -8.25 -6.82 -8.40
C ALA A 67 -8.48 -5.34 -8.78
N LYS A 68 -9.42 -4.66 -8.08
CA LYS A 68 -9.65 -3.23 -8.33
C LYS A 68 -8.47 -2.35 -7.97
N SER A 69 -7.73 -2.67 -6.88
CA SER A 69 -6.50 -1.94 -6.54
C SER A 69 -5.46 -2.07 -7.63
N ILE A 70 -5.25 -3.29 -8.16
CA ILE A 70 -4.33 -3.53 -9.28
C ILE A 70 -4.70 -2.69 -10.49
N ASP A 71 -5.98 -2.72 -10.91
CA ASP A 71 -6.46 -1.93 -12.04
C ASP A 71 -6.24 -0.43 -11.84
N CYS A 72 -6.51 0.07 -10.62
CA CYS A 72 -6.30 1.48 -10.29
C CYS A 72 -4.83 1.85 -10.27
N PHE A 73 -3.97 1.01 -9.68
CA PHE A 73 -2.55 1.27 -9.57
C PHE A 73 -1.87 1.37 -10.94
N TYR A 74 -2.17 0.45 -11.85
CA TYR A 74 -1.63 0.53 -13.22
C TYR A 74 -2.17 1.70 -14.01
N ASN A 75 -3.44 2.06 -13.81
CA ASN A 75 -3.99 3.22 -14.47
C ASN A 75 -3.36 4.52 -13.97
N ASP A 76 -3.07 4.62 -12.67
CA ASP A 76 -2.70 5.87 -12.03
C ASP A 76 -1.18 6.04 -11.89
N TYR A 77 -0.42 4.97 -11.61
CA TYR A 77 0.97 5.05 -11.17
C TYR A 77 1.93 4.13 -11.90
N PHE A 78 1.72 2.80 -11.76
CA PHE A 78 2.76 1.81 -12.03
C PHE A 78 2.83 1.42 -13.50
N GLU A 79 4.05 1.18 -13.97
CA GLU A 79 4.34 0.75 -15.35
C GLU A 79 5.04 -0.61 -15.38
N LYS A 80 5.71 -0.98 -14.29
CA LYS A 80 6.37 -2.29 -14.16
C LYS A 80 5.50 -3.25 -13.36
N SER A 81 5.49 -4.50 -13.78
CA SER A 81 4.76 -5.57 -13.08
C SER A 81 5.68 -6.36 -12.17
N PRO A 82 5.17 -6.89 -11.04
CA PRO A 82 5.87 -7.92 -10.29
C PRO A 82 6.27 -9.09 -11.20
N ASP A 83 7.47 -9.59 -11.03
CA ASP A 83 8.01 -10.80 -11.68
C ASP A 83 8.13 -11.99 -10.70
N GLU A 84 7.66 -11.80 -9.47
CA GLU A 84 7.65 -12.80 -8.42
C GLU A 84 6.26 -12.89 -7.78
N ILE A 85 5.88 -14.13 -7.37
CA ILE A 85 4.60 -14.38 -6.71
C ILE A 85 4.66 -13.87 -5.27
N THR A 86 3.75 -12.97 -4.91
CA THR A 86 3.48 -12.67 -3.50
C THR A 86 2.30 -13.50 -2.99
N VAL A 87 2.46 -14.11 -1.80
CA VAL A 87 1.39 -14.81 -1.11
C VAL A 87 0.63 -13.84 -0.22
N ILE A 88 -0.70 -13.81 -0.33
CA ILE A 88 -1.57 -13.04 0.55
C ILE A 88 -2.34 -14.00 1.45
N PHE A 89 -2.08 -13.94 2.76
CA PHE A 89 -2.91 -14.60 3.76
C PHE A 89 -4.02 -13.66 4.22
N LEU A 90 -5.27 -14.11 4.12
CA LEU A 90 -6.44 -13.41 4.62
C LEU A 90 -6.97 -14.17 5.84
N PHE A 91 -6.80 -13.59 7.02
CA PHE A 91 -7.25 -14.18 8.29
C PHE A 91 -8.56 -13.53 8.74
N LYS A 92 -9.51 -14.36 9.13
CA LYS A 92 -10.85 -13.92 9.55
C LYS A 92 -10.86 -13.10 10.85
N ASP A 93 -9.88 -13.34 11.75
CA ASP A 93 -9.81 -12.74 13.07
C ASP A 93 -8.36 -12.64 13.60
N ASP A 94 -8.19 -11.89 14.69
CA ASP A 94 -6.89 -11.63 15.32
C ASP A 94 -6.25 -12.92 15.89
N GLU A 95 -7.06 -13.86 16.39
CA GLU A 95 -6.57 -15.12 16.96
C GLU A 95 -5.90 -15.97 15.88
N THR A 96 -6.58 -16.19 14.76
CA THR A 96 -6.03 -16.98 13.65
C THR A 96 -4.86 -16.27 12.98
N TYR A 97 -4.91 -14.94 12.86
CA TYR A 97 -3.81 -14.13 12.34
C TYR A 97 -2.54 -14.32 13.16
N ARG A 98 -2.59 -14.12 14.48
CA ARG A 98 -1.41 -14.26 15.37
C ARG A 98 -0.91 -15.70 15.42
N TYR A 99 -1.82 -16.67 15.51
CA TYR A 99 -1.45 -18.08 15.52
C TYR A 99 -0.64 -18.47 14.27
N TRP A 100 -1.13 -18.10 13.08
CA TRP A 100 -0.48 -18.48 11.84
C TRP A 100 0.77 -17.66 11.54
N ALA A 101 0.84 -16.40 11.91
CA ALA A 101 2.04 -15.59 11.82
C ALA A 101 3.17 -16.19 12.66
N LYS A 102 2.86 -16.58 13.89
CA LYS A 102 3.83 -17.29 14.77
C LYS A 102 4.24 -18.62 14.17
N LYS A 103 3.28 -19.44 13.73
CA LYS A 103 3.53 -20.79 13.23
C LYS A 103 4.36 -20.82 11.94
N LEU A 104 4.06 -19.93 10.99
CA LEU A 104 4.69 -19.94 9.67
C LEU A 104 5.99 -19.13 9.63
N TYR A 105 6.08 -18.06 10.41
CA TYR A 105 7.15 -17.05 10.28
C TYR A 105 7.87 -16.73 11.60
N ASN A 106 7.44 -17.35 12.70
CA ASN A 106 7.96 -17.10 14.07
C ASN A 106 7.83 -15.63 14.51
N ASP A 107 6.80 -14.94 14.02
CA ASP A 107 6.54 -13.53 14.33
C ASP A 107 5.60 -13.41 15.55
N ASP A 108 5.98 -12.60 16.55
CA ASP A 108 5.23 -12.39 17.81
C ASP A 108 4.79 -10.94 18.01
N ASP A 109 5.65 -9.96 17.67
CA ASP A 109 5.34 -8.53 17.81
C ASP A 109 4.75 -8.01 16.51
N LEU A 110 3.42 -8.06 16.43
CA LEU A 110 2.68 -7.83 15.20
C LEU A 110 1.77 -6.61 15.29
N SER A 111 1.74 -5.84 14.20
CA SER A 111 0.63 -4.91 13.95
C SER A 111 -0.70 -5.67 14.04
N ARG A 112 -1.70 -5.07 14.66
CA ARG A 112 -3.06 -5.66 14.75
C ARG A 112 -3.77 -5.75 13.40
N PHE A 113 -3.30 -5.04 12.41
CA PHE A 113 -3.97 -4.90 11.10
C PHE A 113 -3.48 -5.91 10.07
N GLY A 114 -2.19 -6.19 10.08
CA GLY A 114 -1.48 -6.96 9.09
C GLY A 114 -0.14 -6.30 8.74
N TYR A 115 0.62 -6.96 7.88
CA TYR A 115 1.92 -6.47 7.41
C TYR A 115 2.40 -7.22 6.17
N TYR A 116 3.34 -6.62 5.45
CA TYR A 116 4.05 -7.23 4.33
C TYR A 116 5.50 -7.57 4.73
N LYS A 117 5.97 -8.76 4.33
CA LYS A 117 7.38 -9.20 4.45
C LYS A 117 8.01 -9.21 3.05
N PRO A 118 8.66 -8.13 2.62
CA PRO A 118 9.20 -8.02 1.27
C PRO A 118 10.20 -9.12 0.91
N SER A 119 11.08 -9.49 1.86
CA SER A 119 12.11 -10.53 1.65
C SER A 119 11.55 -11.94 1.48
N GLN A 120 10.30 -12.18 1.87
CA GLN A 120 9.62 -13.48 1.77
C GLN A 120 8.46 -13.44 0.79
N HIS A 121 8.15 -12.30 0.21
CA HIS A 121 7.02 -12.06 -0.70
C HIS A 121 5.69 -12.54 -0.09
N VAL A 122 5.42 -12.13 1.16
CA VAL A 122 4.20 -12.55 1.86
C VAL A 122 3.53 -11.39 2.58
N MET A 123 2.22 -11.32 2.48
CA MET A 123 1.35 -10.44 3.26
C MET A 123 0.52 -11.28 4.22
N LEU A 124 0.43 -10.86 5.48
CA LEU A 124 -0.42 -11.48 6.48
C LEU A 124 -1.44 -10.43 6.94
N MET A 125 -2.72 -10.64 6.61
CA MET A 125 -3.76 -9.62 6.76
C MET A 125 -4.84 -10.06 7.73
N ASN A 126 -5.03 -9.31 8.82
CA ASN A 126 -6.15 -9.48 9.74
C ASN A 126 -7.39 -8.75 9.19
N ILE A 127 -8.25 -9.47 8.47
CA ILE A 127 -9.41 -8.88 7.78
C ILE A 127 -10.50 -8.39 8.74
N SER A 128 -10.52 -8.85 9.99
CA SER A 128 -11.46 -8.32 10.98
C SER A 128 -11.30 -6.81 11.25
N THR A 129 -10.17 -6.24 10.89
CA THR A 129 -9.89 -4.79 11.00
C THR A 129 -10.25 -4.00 9.75
N GLY A 130 -10.78 -4.66 8.71
CA GLY A 130 -11.08 -4.09 7.40
C GLY A 130 -9.99 -4.32 6.36
N THR A 131 -10.20 -3.82 5.16
CA THR A 131 -9.30 -4.05 4.00
C THR A 131 -8.35 -2.88 3.71
N GLY A 132 -8.39 -1.81 4.51
CA GLY A 132 -7.55 -0.63 4.27
C GLY A 132 -6.05 -0.94 4.31
N THR A 133 -5.61 -1.71 5.29
CA THR A 133 -4.21 -2.14 5.39
C THR A 133 -3.81 -3.05 4.23
N LEU A 134 -4.73 -3.87 3.69
CA LEU A 134 -4.44 -4.66 2.50
C LEU A 134 -4.11 -3.77 1.30
N VAL A 135 -4.84 -2.68 1.07
CA VAL A 135 -4.53 -1.72 0.00
C VAL A 135 -3.20 -1.01 0.23
N HIS A 136 -2.89 -0.68 1.50
CA HIS A 136 -1.57 -0.14 1.90
C HIS A 136 -0.44 -1.10 1.50
N GLU A 137 -0.52 -2.36 1.91
CA GLU A 137 0.53 -3.36 1.63
C GLU A 137 0.62 -3.71 0.12
N LEU A 138 -0.52 -3.72 -0.58
CA LEU A 138 -0.52 -3.86 -2.04
C LEU A 138 0.24 -2.71 -2.72
N THR A 139 0.11 -1.47 -2.20
CA THR A 139 0.87 -0.33 -2.72
C THR A 139 2.37 -0.59 -2.64
N HIS A 140 2.88 -1.08 -1.51
CA HIS A 140 4.29 -1.43 -1.36
C HIS A 140 4.72 -2.56 -2.28
N ALA A 141 3.89 -3.61 -2.40
CA ALA A 141 4.20 -4.76 -3.24
C ALA A 141 4.38 -4.39 -4.71
N PHE A 142 3.66 -3.40 -5.22
CA PHE A 142 3.82 -2.92 -6.59
C PHE A 142 4.89 -1.84 -6.71
N ALA A 143 4.98 -0.90 -5.76
CA ALA A 143 5.95 0.18 -5.77
C ALA A 143 7.39 -0.34 -5.82
N ARG A 144 7.71 -1.41 -5.08
CA ARG A 144 9.06 -2.02 -5.08
C ARG A 144 9.57 -2.47 -6.45
N PHE A 145 8.68 -2.85 -7.37
CA PHE A 145 9.04 -3.22 -8.75
C PHE A 145 9.08 -2.03 -9.68
N ASP A 146 8.20 -1.08 -9.47
CA ASP A 146 8.08 0.10 -10.32
C ASP A 146 9.09 1.20 -9.96
N PHE A 147 9.30 1.44 -8.67
CA PHE A 147 10.22 2.42 -8.11
C PHE A 147 11.00 1.83 -6.91
N PRO A 148 12.00 0.94 -7.15
CA PRO A 148 12.73 0.23 -6.09
C PRO A 148 13.39 1.13 -5.05
N GLU A 149 13.84 2.32 -5.45
CA GLU A 149 14.51 3.30 -4.58
C GLU A 149 13.55 4.33 -3.97
N ILE A 150 12.23 4.07 -3.98
CA ILE A 150 11.24 5.00 -3.42
C ILE A 150 11.57 5.32 -1.95
N PRO A 151 11.75 6.60 -1.56
CA PRO A 151 12.07 6.96 -0.18
C PRO A 151 10.94 6.61 0.78
N ALA A 152 11.28 6.27 2.04
CA ALA A 152 10.33 5.85 3.06
C ALA A 152 9.15 6.82 3.21
N TRP A 153 9.40 8.14 3.27
CA TRP A 153 8.33 9.12 3.40
C TRP A 153 7.29 9.04 2.28
N PHE A 154 7.73 8.78 1.04
CA PHE A 154 6.82 8.73 -0.10
C PHE A 154 6.14 7.36 -0.22
N ASN A 155 6.88 6.28 0.03
CA ASN A 155 6.35 4.92 0.06
C ASN A 155 5.24 4.78 1.11
N GLU A 156 5.52 5.18 2.35
CA GLU A 156 4.58 5.13 3.46
C GLU A 156 3.46 6.17 3.33
N GLY A 157 3.80 7.34 2.79
CA GLY A 157 2.81 8.38 2.50
C GLY A 157 1.76 7.90 1.51
N LEU A 158 2.18 7.23 0.42
CA LEU A 158 1.30 6.68 -0.60
C LEU A 158 0.49 5.49 -0.06
N GLY A 159 1.14 4.52 0.60
CA GLY A 159 0.47 3.39 1.23
C GLY A 159 -0.59 3.85 2.25
N SER A 160 -0.19 4.73 3.17
CA SER A 160 -1.09 5.29 4.19
C SER A 160 -2.23 6.13 3.61
N LEU A 161 -2.03 6.82 2.48
CA LEU A 161 -3.11 7.53 1.79
C LEU A 161 -4.24 6.59 1.43
N TYR A 162 -3.91 5.38 1.00
CA TYR A 162 -4.87 4.41 0.51
C TYR A 162 -5.44 3.46 1.58
N GLU A 163 -5.05 3.62 2.87
CA GLU A 163 -5.75 2.95 4.00
C GLU A 163 -7.25 3.28 4.03
N ARG A 164 -7.64 4.46 3.57
CA ARG A 164 -9.03 4.87 3.38
C ARG A 164 -9.19 5.46 1.99
N CYS A 165 -9.68 4.67 1.07
CA CYS A 165 -9.77 5.04 -0.34
C CYS A 165 -11.06 4.54 -1.00
N SER A 166 -11.33 5.06 -2.19
CA SER A 166 -12.27 4.47 -3.15
C SER A 166 -11.53 3.97 -4.39
N LEU A 167 -12.03 2.88 -4.95
CA LEU A 167 -11.52 2.21 -6.14
C LEU A 167 -12.60 2.29 -7.23
N ASN A 168 -12.67 3.41 -7.94
CA ASN A 168 -13.76 3.68 -8.89
C ASN A 168 -13.20 3.99 -10.28
N ASN A 169 -13.80 3.39 -11.31
CA ASN A 169 -13.46 3.68 -12.71
C ASN A 169 -11.96 3.62 -13.01
N LYS A 170 -11.25 2.64 -12.42
CA LYS A 170 -9.80 2.46 -12.52
C LYS A 170 -8.98 3.62 -11.93
N ASN A 171 -9.56 4.45 -11.08
CA ASN A 171 -8.84 5.48 -10.34
C ASN A 171 -8.94 5.20 -8.84
N ILE A 172 -7.82 5.39 -8.15
CA ILE A 172 -7.77 5.34 -6.69
C ILE A 172 -7.78 6.75 -6.12
N LYS A 173 -8.63 6.98 -5.12
CA LYS A 173 -8.69 8.24 -4.40
C LYS A 173 -8.67 8.00 -2.90
N GLY A 174 -7.68 8.59 -2.21
CA GLY A 174 -7.59 8.58 -0.75
C GLY A 174 -8.46 9.65 -0.10
N TYR A 175 -8.91 9.39 1.13
CA TYR A 175 -9.75 10.27 1.95
C TYR A 175 -9.13 10.52 3.31
N VAL A 176 -9.61 11.55 4.01
CA VAL A 176 -9.22 11.83 5.40
C VAL A 176 -9.43 10.59 6.28
N ASN A 177 -8.45 10.28 7.15
CA ASN A 177 -8.52 9.15 8.06
C ASN A 177 -8.09 9.53 9.48
N TRP A 178 -8.04 8.55 10.35
CA TRP A 178 -7.73 8.64 11.78
C TRP A 178 -6.35 9.24 12.12
N ARG A 179 -5.44 9.37 11.16
CA ARG A 179 -4.11 9.98 11.37
C ARG A 179 -4.16 11.52 11.40
N LEU A 180 -5.29 12.16 10.97
CA LEU A 180 -5.39 13.61 10.92
C LEU A 180 -5.23 14.30 12.29
N PRO A 181 -5.88 13.85 13.37
CA PRO A 181 -5.77 14.50 14.67
C PRO A 181 -4.31 14.59 15.16
N ARG A 182 -3.50 13.55 14.93
CA ARG A 182 -2.08 13.54 15.33
C ARG A 182 -1.28 14.62 14.62
N LEU A 183 -1.49 14.80 13.31
CA LEU A 183 -0.82 15.86 12.54
C LEU A 183 -1.29 17.26 12.97
N GLN A 184 -2.60 17.46 13.14
CA GLN A 184 -3.15 18.75 13.58
C GLN A 184 -2.67 19.12 14.99
N GLU A 185 -2.55 18.15 15.89
CA GLU A 185 -2.00 18.34 17.23
C GLU A 185 -0.53 18.83 17.16
N ALA A 186 0.30 18.13 16.36
CA ALA A 186 1.71 18.52 16.19
C ALA A 186 1.86 19.94 15.61
N ILE A 187 1.01 20.30 14.63
CA ILE A 187 0.99 21.66 14.08
C ILE A 187 0.62 22.69 15.18
N SER A 188 -0.39 22.39 15.98
CA SER A 188 -0.84 23.31 17.05
C SER A 188 0.21 23.52 18.14
N LYS A 189 0.96 22.48 18.46
CA LYS A 189 2.05 22.49 19.45
C LYS A 189 3.37 23.01 18.90
N LYS A 190 3.47 23.31 17.61
CA LYS A 190 4.71 23.65 16.91
C LYS A 190 5.78 22.54 16.93
N GLU A 191 5.36 21.30 17.04
CA GLU A 191 6.18 20.08 16.94
C GLU A 191 6.27 19.55 15.50
N TYR A 192 5.62 20.23 14.59
CA TYR A 192 5.59 19.91 13.17
C TYR A 192 6.98 20.09 12.53
N LYS A 193 7.40 19.13 11.74
CA LYS A 193 8.56 19.25 10.86
C LYS A 193 8.12 19.88 9.53
N SER A 194 8.88 20.81 8.95
CA SER A 194 8.57 21.32 7.61
C SER A 194 8.59 20.18 6.58
N ILE A 195 7.91 20.37 5.43
CA ILE A 195 7.95 19.42 4.32
C ILE A 195 9.41 19.13 3.93
N GLU A 196 10.26 20.16 3.84
CA GLU A 196 11.68 19.99 3.52
C GLU A 196 12.40 19.05 4.48
N LYS A 197 12.09 19.12 5.79
CA LYS A 197 12.66 18.20 6.78
C LYS A 197 12.09 16.79 6.67
N LEU A 198 10.79 16.64 6.39
CA LEU A 198 10.18 15.32 6.23
C LEU A 198 10.78 14.57 5.05
N ILE A 199 10.87 15.21 3.88
CA ILE A 199 11.36 14.57 2.66
C ILE A 199 12.86 14.27 2.66
N ALA A 200 13.60 14.85 3.61
CA ALA A 200 15.02 14.63 3.84
C ALA A 200 15.32 13.54 4.91
N LEU A 201 14.29 12.96 5.53
CA LEU A 201 14.50 11.89 6.51
C LEU A 201 15.04 10.63 5.82
N ASP A 202 16.05 10.02 6.41
CA ASP A 202 16.44 8.65 6.10
C ASP A 202 15.47 7.65 6.73
N ASP A 203 15.55 6.39 6.31
CA ASP A 203 14.64 5.33 6.75
C ASP A 203 14.69 5.13 8.29
N ASP A 204 15.89 5.12 8.89
CA ASP A 204 16.06 4.92 10.34
C ASP A 204 15.37 6.03 11.13
N THR A 205 15.48 7.27 10.68
CA THR A 205 14.82 8.43 11.30
C THR A 205 13.32 8.43 11.03
N PHE A 206 12.89 8.05 9.81
CA PHE A 206 11.47 8.01 9.46
C PHE A 206 10.72 6.98 10.33
N TYR A 207 11.27 5.77 10.48
CA TYR A 207 10.68 4.70 11.29
C TYR A 207 11.02 4.78 12.79
N GLY A 208 11.75 5.80 13.21
CA GLY A 208 12.18 6.01 14.60
C GLY A 208 11.09 6.48 15.55
N ALA A 209 11.47 7.19 16.60
CA ALA A 209 10.59 7.58 17.72
C ALA A 209 9.35 8.41 17.32
N ASP A 210 9.45 9.20 16.26
CA ASP A 210 8.36 10.04 15.75
C ASP A 210 7.60 9.38 14.59
N SER A 211 7.71 8.08 14.39
CA SER A 211 7.17 7.38 13.21
C SER A 211 5.68 7.62 13.00
N ASP A 212 4.87 7.65 14.06
CA ASP A 212 3.43 7.93 13.97
C ASP A 212 3.13 9.30 13.34
N LEU A 213 3.90 10.33 13.73
CA LEU A 213 3.81 11.66 13.16
C LEU A 213 4.36 11.71 11.73
N ASN A 214 5.48 11.02 11.46
CA ASN A 214 6.06 10.96 10.13
C ASN A 214 5.09 10.31 9.13
N TYR A 215 4.44 9.20 9.51
CA TYR A 215 3.38 8.55 8.73
C TYR A 215 2.19 9.51 8.48
N ALA A 216 1.71 10.19 9.52
CA ALA A 216 0.60 11.14 9.38
C ALA A 216 0.99 12.28 8.43
N HIS A 217 2.17 12.85 8.59
CA HIS A 217 2.66 13.94 7.77
C HIS A 217 2.84 13.52 6.30
N ALA A 218 3.55 12.41 6.04
CA ALA A 218 3.78 11.88 4.71
C ALA A 218 2.47 11.55 3.99
N ARG A 219 1.53 10.91 4.68
CA ARG A 219 0.19 10.64 4.19
C ARG A 219 -0.54 11.89 3.73
N TYR A 220 -0.55 12.93 4.59
CA TYR A 220 -1.27 14.17 4.26
C TYR A 220 -0.54 15.03 3.21
N LEU A 221 0.79 14.90 3.08
CA LEU A 221 1.52 15.47 1.94
C LEU A 221 1.09 14.78 0.63
N CYS A 222 0.99 13.47 0.59
CA CYS A 222 0.45 12.75 -0.57
C CYS A 222 -1.01 13.16 -0.86
N MET A 223 -1.84 13.32 0.18
CA MET A 223 -3.22 13.76 0.02
C MET A 223 -3.29 15.21 -0.50
N PHE A 224 -2.44 16.11 -0.02
CA PHE A 224 -2.33 17.47 -0.53
C PHE A 224 -1.96 17.50 -2.02
N MET A 225 -0.99 16.70 -2.42
CA MET A 225 -0.67 16.52 -3.85
C MET A 225 -1.83 15.93 -4.65
N GLN A 226 -2.59 15.00 -4.08
CA GLN A 226 -3.80 14.44 -4.71
C GLN A 226 -4.88 15.52 -4.93
N GLU A 227 -5.18 16.33 -3.93
CA GLU A 227 -6.20 17.38 -4.02
C GLU A 227 -5.82 18.48 -5.03
N HIS A 228 -4.52 18.67 -5.27
CA HIS A 228 -4.01 19.57 -6.32
C HIS A 228 -3.85 18.88 -7.68
N ASN A 229 -4.27 17.60 -7.81
CA ASN A 229 -4.15 16.79 -9.03
C ASN A 229 -2.72 16.63 -9.55
N VAL A 230 -1.72 16.69 -8.68
CA VAL A 230 -0.29 16.58 -9.05
C VAL A 230 0.37 15.29 -8.56
N LEU A 231 -0.26 14.50 -7.68
CA LEU A 231 0.35 13.32 -7.07
C LEU A 231 0.83 12.29 -8.12
N LYS A 232 0.01 11.99 -9.11
CA LYS A 232 0.35 11.02 -10.17
C LYS A 232 1.52 11.50 -11.03
N THR A 233 1.54 12.79 -11.35
CA THR A 233 2.63 13.42 -12.11
C THR A 233 3.91 13.44 -11.27
N PHE A 234 3.81 13.77 -9.98
CA PHE A 234 4.93 13.74 -9.05
C PHE A 234 5.54 12.33 -8.98
N TYR A 235 4.71 11.30 -8.76
CA TYR A 235 5.17 9.91 -8.71
C TYR A 235 5.99 9.55 -9.95
N LYS A 236 5.43 9.74 -11.14
CA LYS A 236 6.07 9.35 -12.41
C LYS A 236 7.36 10.13 -12.66
N SER A 237 7.33 11.44 -12.51
CA SER A 237 8.51 12.27 -12.74
C SER A 237 9.62 12.01 -11.73
N TYR A 238 9.28 11.79 -10.46
CA TYR A 238 10.24 11.50 -9.40
C TYR A 238 10.88 10.11 -9.61
N ARG A 239 10.08 9.08 -9.89
CA ARG A 239 10.57 7.75 -10.27
C ARG A 239 11.53 7.80 -11.45
N ASP A 240 11.12 8.42 -12.55
CA ASP A 240 11.88 8.45 -13.82
C ASP A 240 13.16 9.28 -13.73
N GLY A 241 13.15 10.27 -12.87
CA GLY A 241 14.28 11.18 -12.67
C GLY A 241 15.20 10.82 -11.50
N TYR A 242 14.80 9.89 -10.63
CA TYR A 242 15.46 9.64 -9.33
C TYR A 242 16.95 9.36 -9.41
N ASN A 243 17.39 8.54 -10.36
CA ASN A 243 18.79 8.21 -10.56
C ASN A 243 19.67 9.41 -10.99
N LYS A 244 19.05 10.49 -11.51
CA LYS A 244 19.74 11.72 -11.91
C LYS A 244 19.68 12.78 -10.80
N ASN A 245 18.56 12.83 -10.12
CA ASN A 245 18.31 13.73 -9.00
C ASN A 245 17.32 13.07 -8.04
N SER A 246 17.78 12.69 -6.86
CA SER A 246 16.96 12.11 -5.79
C SER A 246 16.33 13.16 -4.86
N ASP A 247 16.60 14.45 -5.09
CA ASP A 247 16.07 15.53 -4.25
C ASP A 247 14.59 15.81 -4.59
N ALA A 248 13.69 15.26 -3.78
CA ALA A 248 12.24 15.43 -3.90
C ALA A 248 11.80 16.91 -3.89
N LYS A 249 12.57 17.81 -3.24
CA LYS A 249 12.29 19.25 -3.21
C LYS A 249 12.24 19.82 -4.62
N THR A 250 13.21 19.51 -5.46
CA THR A 250 13.25 19.97 -6.84
C THR A 250 11.99 19.61 -7.63
N TYR A 251 11.45 18.39 -7.43
CA TYR A 251 10.22 17.96 -8.11
C TYR A 251 8.98 18.64 -7.55
N LEU A 252 8.89 18.80 -6.22
CA LEU A 252 7.79 19.52 -5.59
C LEU A 252 7.74 20.97 -6.05
N GLU A 253 8.86 21.69 -6.00
CA GLU A 253 8.95 23.08 -6.44
C GLU A 253 8.60 23.25 -7.93
N THR A 254 9.04 22.32 -8.77
CA THR A 254 8.73 22.32 -10.20
C THR A 254 7.24 22.11 -10.46
N ILE A 255 6.63 21.12 -9.81
CA ILE A 255 5.23 20.75 -10.04
C ILE A 255 4.25 21.77 -9.49
N PHE A 256 4.55 22.34 -8.33
CA PHE A 256 3.71 23.38 -7.73
C PHE A 256 4.01 24.78 -8.27
N ALA A 257 5.11 24.96 -8.99
CA ALA A 257 5.64 26.28 -9.42
C ALA A 257 5.79 27.26 -8.23
N LYS A 258 6.22 26.74 -7.07
CA LYS A 258 6.37 27.46 -5.80
C LYS A 258 7.64 26.99 -5.08
N SER A 259 8.20 27.85 -4.22
CA SER A 259 9.25 27.41 -3.30
C SER A 259 8.72 26.42 -2.27
N ILE A 260 9.58 25.55 -1.73
CA ILE A 260 9.20 24.57 -0.72
C ILE A 260 8.58 25.22 0.53
N GLY A 261 9.01 26.43 0.90
CA GLY A 261 8.43 27.19 2.01
C GLY A 261 7.00 27.70 1.73
N GLU A 262 6.69 28.07 0.50
CA GLU A 262 5.33 28.42 0.09
C GLU A 262 4.43 27.19 0.05
N ILE A 263 4.93 26.06 -0.46
CA ILE A 263 4.21 24.78 -0.44
C ILE A 263 3.90 24.36 1.00
N ASP A 264 4.88 24.48 1.92
CA ASP A 264 4.71 24.18 3.34
C ASP A 264 3.65 25.07 4.01
N SER A 265 3.65 26.36 3.70
CA SER A 265 2.66 27.33 4.21
C SER A 265 1.24 26.99 3.73
N ASP A 266 1.09 26.67 2.44
CA ASP A 266 -0.18 26.26 1.84
C ASP A 266 -0.68 24.94 2.44
N PHE A 267 0.22 23.96 2.60
CA PHE A 267 -0.07 22.69 3.22
C PHE A 267 -0.57 22.85 4.66
N LEU A 268 0.12 23.64 5.48
CA LEU A 268 -0.30 23.92 6.86
C LEU A 268 -1.67 24.58 6.94
N SER A 269 -1.94 25.52 6.02
CA SER A 269 -3.22 26.21 5.92
C SER A 269 -4.34 25.21 5.55
N TRP A 270 -4.08 24.35 4.57
CA TRP A 270 -5.01 23.33 4.12
C TRP A 270 -5.29 22.27 5.19
N VAL A 271 -4.27 21.74 5.88
CA VAL A 271 -4.46 20.71 6.94
C VAL A 271 -5.40 21.21 8.05
N LYS A 272 -5.34 22.50 8.39
CA LYS A 272 -6.22 23.12 9.41
C LYS A 272 -7.70 23.11 8.99
N THR A 273 -7.99 23.08 7.69
CA THR A 273 -9.38 23.05 7.17
C THR A 273 -10.00 21.66 7.22
N LEU A 274 -9.17 20.62 7.26
CA LEU A 274 -9.65 19.24 7.23
C LEU A 274 -10.41 18.85 8.50
N ARG A 275 -11.34 17.91 8.36
CA ARG A 275 -12.09 17.32 9.48
C ARG A 275 -12.09 15.81 9.33
N TYR A 276 -11.87 15.14 10.44
CA TYR A 276 -12.05 13.69 10.56
C TYR A 276 -13.29 13.41 11.38
N GLU A 277 -14.28 12.87 10.72
CA GLU A 277 -15.50 12.36 11.36
C GLU A 277 -15.29 10.86 11.50
N GLY A 278 -15.01 10.40 12.73
CA GLY A 278 -14.60 9.05 13.10
C GLY A 278 -15.55 7.94 12.63
#